data_cc7a8137fca499ef035b29324f9eda5b
#
_entry.id   cc7a8137fca499ef035b29324f9eda5b
#
_cell.length_a   1.000
_cell.length_b   1.000
_cell.length_c   1.000
_cell.angle_alpha   90.00
_cell.angle_beta   90.00
_cell.angle_gamma   90.00
#
_symmetry.space_group_name_H-M   'P 1'
#
loop_
_entity.id
_entity.type
_entity.pdbx_description
1 polymer ?
#
loop_
_entity_poly.entity_id
_entity_poly.type
_entity_poly.pdbx_seq_one_letter_code
_entity_poly.pdbx_strand_id
1 'polypeptide(L)'
;MTTEYHDNTEDDSNSFWSKEPRPVYFSGVSRFRRWLFPALTATFILVLIIALGASNAAKDVHRLKFAVENNKDQLTSVSEALKQLSSLDSISRAVATLKCSLERLINNGSAVDGCCPLGWELSGTTCYLFSRTSLSWHEARDWCNGHESHLVILNTDEEWDFVNHHATGTFYWVGLTDERTGKWEWVNQTPYVMNRRRWKPGQPDSWTGHGLGQGDEDCAHLHSDGRLNDLHCSTRLRYICQRHSQHS
;
A
#
# COMPACT_ATOMS: atom_id res chain seq x y z
N MET A 1 66.89 34.18 92.68
CA MET A 1 68.19 34.79 92.34
C MET A 1 67.89 35.69 91.19
N THR A 2 67.71 36.84 91.48
CA THR A 2 68.54 38.05 91.21
C THR A 2 68.26 38.52 89.75
N THR A 3 67.48 39.56 89.70
CA THR A 3 67.90 41.00 89.76
C THR A 3 68.28 41.43 88.34
N GLU A 4 67.94 42.46 87.81
CA GLU A 4 67.66 43.90 88.17
C GLU A 4 67.68 44.56 86.75
N TYR A 5 66.82 45.39 86.41
CA TYR A 5 66.67 46.81 86.76
C TYR A 5 67.37 47.80 85.79
N HIS A 6 66.60 48.78 85.54
CA HIS A 6 66.89 50.16 85.09
C HIS A 6 66.90 50.46 83.61
N ASP A 7 66.32 51.40 83.22
CA ASP A 7 65.62 52.67 83.61
C ASP A 7 66.00 53.77 82.60
N ASN A 8 65.02 54.57 82.40
CA ASN A 8 65.08 55.98 82.01
C ASN A 8 65.71 56.36 80.65
N THR A 9 65.21 57.30 80.04
CA THR A 9 64.36 58.53 80.15
C THR A 9 64.42 59.24 78.80
N GLU A 10 63.35 59.88 78.51
CA GLU A 10 63.16 61.22 77.89
C GLU A 10 64.12 61.55 76.71
N ASP A 11 63.71 62.09 75.63
CA ASP A 11 63.06 63.40 75.50
C ASP A 11 62.67 63.69 74.03
N ASP A 12 61.52 64.20 73.98
CA ASP A 12 61.00 65.34 73.21
C ASP A 12 61.51 65.72 71.80
N SER A 13 60.49 65.99 71.08
CA SER A 13 60.30 67.10 70.15
C SER A 13 60.15 66.78 68.66
N ASN A 14 58.91 67.07 68.33
CA ASN A 14 58.46 67.76 67.11
C ASN A 14 59.08 67.40 65.73
N SER A 15 58.29 66.87 64.88
CA SER A 15 57.90 67.63 63.64
C SER A 15 56.78 66.95 62.85
N PHE A 16 55.92 67.67 62.69
CA PHE A 16 54.76 67.95 61.81
C PHE A 16 55.01 67.51 60.34
N TRP A 17 53.93 66.93 59.76
CA TRP A 17 53.68 66.71 58.31
C TRP A 17 54.42 65.56 57.59
N SER A 18 53.60 64.49 57.29
CA SER A 18 53.02 64.18 56.02
C SER A 18 52.22 62.82 56.07
N LYS A 19 50.92 62.97 55.95
CA LYS A 19 50.09 61.80 55.66
C LYS A 19 50.21 61.45 54.19
N GLU A 20 50.92 60.44 53.87
CA GLU A 20 50.78 59.75 52.58
C GLU A 20 49.55 58.92 52.62
N PRO A 21 48.67 59.00 51.56
CA PRO A 21 47.49 58.16 51.45
C PRO A 21 47.89 56.76 51.17
N ARG A 22 47.42 55.83 52.02
CA ARG A 22 47.55 54.38 51.73
C ARG A 22 46.85 54.07 50.44
N PRO A 23 47.45 53.27 49.51
CA PRO A 23 46.81 52.81 48.35
C PRO A 23 45.68 51.85 48.77
N VAL A 24 44.44 52.22 48.43
CA VAL A 24 43.28 51.35 48.56
C VAL A 24 43.45 50.22 47.50
N TYR A 25 43.92 49.10 47.95
CA TYR A 25 43.94 47.90 47.09
C TYR A 25 42.51 47.43 46.88
N PHE A 26 41.97 47.71 45.69
CA PHE A 26 40.72 47.11 45.21
C PHE A 26 40.93 45.62 44.99
N SER A 27 40.79 44.81 46.02
CA SER A 27 40.88 43.35 45.93
C SER A 27 39.68 42.70 45.22
N GLY A 28 38.78 43.49 44.64
CA GLY A 28 37.61 43.02 43.92
C GLY A 28 37.86 42.64 42.45
N VAL A 29 38.84 43.22 41.80
CA VAL A 29 39.05 43.07 40.34
C VAL A 29 39.65 41.72 39.96
N SER A 30 40.42 41.09 40.86
CA SER A 30 41.02 39.77 40.54
C SER A 30 40.05 38.59 40.63
N ARG A 31 38.99 38.67 41.42
CA ARG A 31 37.96 37.63 41.49
C ARG A 31 37.04 37.69 40.26
N PHE A 32 36.69 38.88 39.77
CA PHE A 32 35.87 39.08 38.60
C PHE A 32 36.55 38.58 37.33
N ARG A 33 37.87 38.78 37.19
CA ARG A 33 38.65 38.35 36.07
C ARG A 33 38.78 36.81 35.98
N ARG A 34 38.73 36.09 37.09
CA ARG A 34 38.75 34.61 37.12
C ARG A 34 37.48 33.96 36.58
N TRP A 35 36.34 34.64 36.66
CA TRP A 35 35.05 34.13 36.17
C TRP A 35 34.68 34.65 34.77
N LEU A 36 35.27 35.76 34.34
CA LEU A 36 35.03 36.36 33.02
C LEU A 36 35.46 35.44 31.86
N PHE A 37 36.60 34.81 31.95
CA PHE A 37 37.12 33.92 30.90
C PHE A 37 36.22 32.65 30.73
N PRO A 38 35.88 31.89 31.78
CA PRO A 38 35.03 30.72 31.62
C PRO A 38 33.57 31.11 31.19
N ALA A 39 33.07 32.26 31.61
CA ALA A 39 31.77 32.73 31.17
C ALA A 39 31.74 33.11 29.68
N LEU A 40 32.76 33.79 29.17
CA LEU A 40 32.93 34.16 27.78
C LEU A 40 33.14 32.90 26.89
N THR A 41 33.89 31.91 27.36
CA THR A 41 34.05 30.64 26.61
C THR A 41 32.74 29.84 26.57
N ALA A 42 32.00 29.79 27.68
CA ALA A 42 30.72 29.10 27.72
C ALA A 42 29.69 29.75 26.78
N THR A 43 29.59 31.08 26.75
CA THR A 43 28.72 31.82 25.84
C THR A 43 29.11 31.62 24.38
N PHE A 44 30.43 31.61 24.08
CA PHE A 44 30.93 31.35 22.72
C PHE A 44 30.58 29.93 22.25
N ILE A 45 30.76 28.92 23.11
CA ILE A 45 30.39 27.53 22.80
C ILE A 45 28.88 27.42 22.57
N LEU A 46 28.06 28.08 23.38
CA LEU A 46 26.61 28.08 23.23
C LEU A 46 26.18 28.70 21.88
N VAL A 47 26.79 29.81 21.51
CA VAL A 47 26.53 30.47 20.21
C VAL A 47 26.94 29.54 19.03
N LEU A 48 28.07 28.85 19.16
CA LEU A 48 28.51 27.87 18.15
C LEU A 48 27.53 26.71 18.02
N ILE A 49 27.04 26.16 19.13
CA ILE A 49 26.05 25.06 19.11
C ILE A 49 24.75 25.54 18.45
N ILE A 50 24.26 26.73 18.78
CA ILE A 50 23.06 27.32 18.17
C ILE A 50 23.29 27.56 16.66
N ALA A 51 24.42 28.10 16.27
CA ALA A 51 24.74 28.33 14.86
C ALA A 51 24.83 27.03 14.05
N LEU A 52 25.44 25.99 14.60
CA LEU A 52 25.51 24.67 13.97
C LEU A 52 24.13 24.02 13.89
N GLY A 53 23.34 24.13 14.96
CA GLY A 53 21.95 23.64 14.98
C GLY A 53 21.08 24.35 13.94
N ALA A 54 21.17 25.65 13.85
CA ALA A 54 20.45 26.45 12.84
C ALA A 54 20.87 26.10 11.40
N SER A 55 22.18 25.89 11.18
CA SER A 55 22.70 25.46 9.87
C SER A 55 22.18 24.08 9.45
N ASN A 56 22.14 23.12 10.39
CA ASN A 56 21.61 21.79 10.11
C ASN A 56 20.08 21.83 9.85
N ALA A 57 19.34 22.57 10.65
CA ALA A 57 17.91 22.76 10.46
C ALA A 57 17.59 23.41 9.09
N ALA A 58 18.40 24.40 8.66
CA ALA A 58 18.26 25.01 7.35
C ALA A 58 18.50 24.01 6.20
N LYS A 59 19.48 23.12 6.33
CA LYS A 59 19.74 22.03 5.36
C LYS A 59 18.58 21.05 5.29
N ASP A 60 18.02 20.68 6.44
CA ASP A 60 16.91 19.73 6.51
C ASP A 60 15.64 20.34 5.90
N VAL A 61 15.36 21.63 6.16
CA VAL A 61 14.25 22.35 5.52
C VAL A 61 14.44 22.41 3.99
N HIS A 62 15.66 22.63 3.52
CA HIS A 62 15.93 22.65 2.09
C HIS A 62 15.73 21.26 1.44
N ARG A 63 16.19 20.19 2.11
CA ARG A 63 15.95 18.81 1.67
C ARG A 63 14.46 18.48 1.63
N LEU A 64 13.73 18.90 2.67
CA LEU A 64 12.28 18.68 2.75
C LEU A 64 11.53 19.41 1.63
N LYS A 65 11.90 20.68 1.35
CA LYS A 65 11.33 21.43 0.23
C LYS A 65 11.57 20.74 -1.11
N PHE A 66 12.79 20.25 -1.35
CA PHE A 66 13.12 19.54 -2.58
C PHE A 66 12.31 18.23 -2.70
N ALA A 67 12.18 17.47 -1.59
CA ALA A 67 11.38 16.23 -1.57
C ALA A 67 9.88 16.51 -1.82
N VAL A 68 9.34 17.59 -1.25
CA VAL A 68 7.95 18.00 -1.46
C VAL A 68 7.70 18.41 -2.90
N GLU A 69 8.60 19.17 -3.52
CA GLU A 69 8.46 19.58 -4.92
C GLU A 69 8.54 18.37 -5.86
N ASN A 70 9.49 17.46 -5.63
CA ASN A 70 9.60 16.22 -6.40
C ASN A 70 8.34 15.32 -6.27
N ASN A 71 7.78 15.22 -5.05
CA ASN A 71 6.54 14.46 -4.83
C ASN A 71 5.35 15.12 -5.53
N LYS A 72 5.29 16.44 -5.58
CA LYS A 72 4.26 17.20 -6.29
C LYS A 72 4.33 16.95 -7.80
N ASP A 73 5.54 16.95 -8.38
CA ASP A 73 5.73 16.65 -9.80
C ASP A 73 5.33 15.21 -10.13
N GLN A 74 5.66 14.24 -9.26
CA GLN A 74 5.21 12.86 -9.40
C GLN A 74 3.67 12.76 -9.31
N LEU A 75 3.04 13.48 -8.39
CA LEU A 75 1.59 13.47 -8.22
C LEU A 75 0.89 14.07 -9.46
N THR A 76 1.44 15.13 -10.06
CA THR A 76 0.91 15.70 -11.30
C THR A 76 1.04 14.73 -12.47
N SER A 77 2.16 14.03 -12.61
CA SER A 77 2.35 13.03 -13.68
C SER A 77 1.38 11.84 -13.53
N VAL A 78 1.16 11.37 -12.30
CA VAL A 78 0.17 10.30 -12.00
C VAL A 78 -1.25 10.77 -12.30
N SER A 79 -1.60 12.02 -11.95
CA SER A 79 -2.92 12.61 -12.25
C SER A 79 -3.18 12.68 -13.76
N GLU A 80 -2.18 13.06 -14.54
CA GLU A 80 -2.26 13.10 -15.99
C GLU A 80 -2.42 11.71 -16.61
N ALA A 81 -1.67 10.71 -16.11
CA ALA A 81 -1.80 9.32 -16.53
C ALA A 81 -3.19 8.75 -16.21
N LEU A 82 -3.75 9.04 -15.03
CA LEU A 82 -5.12 8.66 -14.66
C LEU A 82 -6.17 9.28 -15.59
N LYS A 83 -5.98 10.54 -15.99
CA LYS A 83 -6.87 11.20 -16.95
C LYS A 83 -6.83 10.55 -18.33
N GLN A 84 -5.64 10.13 -18.79
CA GLN A 84 -5.49 9.40 -20.04
C GLN A 84 -6.17 8.02 -19.96
N LEU A 85 -6.02 7.30 -18.83
CA LEU A 85 -6.70 6.02 -18.60
C LEU A 85 -8.22 6.16 -18.64
N SER A 86 -8.78 7.20 -18.00
CA SER A 86 -10.23 7.46 -18.04
C SER A 86 -10.73 7.77 -19.45
N SER A 87 -9.93 8.42 -20.27
CA SER A 87 -10.23 8.69 -21.68
C SER A 87 -10.23 7.38 -22.50
N LEU A 88 -9.26 6.49 -22.28
CA LEU A 88 -9.22 5.18 -22.94
C LEU A 88 -10.42 4.30 -22.56
N ASP A 89 -10.83 4.35 -21.29
CA ASP A 89 -12.04 3.62 -20.85
C ASP A 89 -13.31 4.14 -21.53
N SER A 90 -13.44 5.46 -21.71
CA SER A 90 -14.58 6.05 -22.43
C SER A 90 -14.59 5.64 -23.91
N ILE A 91 -13.44 5.61 -24.57
CA ILE A 91 -13.29 5.14 -25.95
C ILE A 91 -13.63 3.66 -26.05
N SER A 92 -13.15 2.84 -25.13
CA SER A 92 -13.45 1.41 -25.07
C SER A 92 -14.93 1.15 -24.97
N ARG A 93 -15.65 1.90 -24.10
CA ARG A 93 -17.12 1.81 -23.99
C ARG A 93 -17.83 2.23 -25.28
N ALA A 94 -17.39 3.33 -25.91
CA ALA A 94 -17.97 3.77 -27.16
C ALA A 94 -17.80 2.74 -28.29
N VAL A 95 -16.61 2.12 -28.40
CA VAL A 95 -16.33 1.06 -29.37
C VAL A 95 -17.18 -0.18 -29.10
N ALA A 96 -17.35 -0.57 -27.82
CA ALA A 96 -18.22 -1.69 -27.45
C ALA A 96 -19.70 -1.42 -27.85
N THR A 97 -20.20 -0.20 -27.63
CA THR A 97 -21.54 0.22 -28.02
C THR A 97 -21.72 0.20 -29.54
N LEU A 98 -20.72 0.70 -30.29
CA LEU A 98 -20.73 0.68 -31.75
C LEU A 98 -20.73 -0.77 -32.29
N LYS A 99 -19.88 -1.64 -31.74
CA LYS A 99 -19.84 -3.06 -32.09
C LYS A 99 -21.22 -3.69 -31.88
N CYS A 100 -21.83 -3.50 -30.73
CA CYS A 100 -23.16 -4.00 -30.42
C CYS A 100 -24.24 -3.48 -31.37
N SER A 101 -24.20 -2.18 -31.68
CA SER A 101 -25.15 -1.59 -32.65
C SER A 101 -24.98 -2.19 -34.05
N LEU A 102 -23.74 -2.44 -34.46
CA LEU A 102 -23.45 -3.07 -35.74
C LEU A 102 -23.94 -4.51 -35.80
N GLU A 103 -23.72 -5.30 -34.77
CA GLU A 103 -24.17 -6.69 -34.66
C GLU A 103 -25.70 -6.77 -34.69
N ARG A 104 -26.42 -5.84 -34.05
CA ARG A 104 -27.87 -5.72 -34.14
C ARG A 104 -28.35 -5.46 -35.56
N LEU A 105 -27.67 -4.58 -36.30
CA LEU A 105 -28.00 -4.29 -37.69
C LEU A 105 -27.77 -5.48 -38.63
N ILE A 106 -26.66 -6.21 -38.42
CA ILE A 106 -26.31 -7.38 -39.25
C ILE A 106 -27.28 -8.54 -38.99
N ASN A 107 -27.70 -8.75 -37.75
CA ASN A 107 -28.56 -9.86 -37.33
C ASN A 107 -30.05 -9.57 -37.39
N ASN A 108 -30.49 -8.57 -38.19
CA ASN A 108 -31.91 -8.19 -38.38
C ASN A 108 -32.68 -7.85 -37.09
N GLY A 109 -32.02 -7.21 -36.11
CA GLY A 109 -32.75 -6.44 -35.10
C GLY A 109 -33.48 -7.23 -34.02
N SER A 110 -33.17 -8.49 -33.76
CA SER A 110 -33.64 -9.17 -32.56
C SER A 110 -32.97 -8.58 -31.31
N ALA A 111 -33.63 -7.58 -30.73
CA ALA A 111 -33.13 -6.78 -29.59
C ALA A 111 -33.23 -7.49 -28.23
N VAL A 112 -33.03 -8.80 -28.20
CA VAL A 112 -33.18 -9.57 -26.94
C VAL A 112 -31.92 -9.63 -26.15
N ASP A 113 -30.76 -9.51 -26.81
CA ASP A 113 -29.45 -9.72 -26.16
C ASP A 113 -28.75 -8.37 -25.95
N GLY A 114 -28.47 -8.03 -24.69
CA GLY A 114 -27.73 -6.83 -24.31
C GLY A 114 -26.31 -6.78 -24.87
N CYS A 115 -25.53 -5.77 -24.53
CA CYS A 115 -24.16 -5.60 -25.00
C CYS A 115 -23.14 -6.03 -23.95
N CYS A 116 -22.06 -6.64 -24.42
CA CYS A 116 -20.90 -6.98 -23.58
C CYS A 116 -19.74 -6.00 -23.81
N PRO A 117 -18.90 -5.75 -22.78
CA PRO A 117 -17.65 -5.02 -22.94
C PRO A 117 -16.72 -5.68 -23.96
N LEU A 118 -15.74 -4.91 -24.48
CA LEU A 118 -14.73 -5.45 -25.37
C LEU A 118 -13.95 -6.61 -24.72
N GLY A 119 -13.77 -7.69 -25.48
CA GLY A 119 -13.07 -8.89 -25.01
C GLY A 119 -13.93 -9.84 -24.17
N TRP A 120 -15.23 -9.51 -24.00
CA TRP A 120 -16.21 -10.40 -23.39
C TRP A 120 -17.05 -11.07 -24.46
N GLU A 121 -17.42 -12.32 -24.21
CA GLU A 121 -18.28 -13.12 -25.10
C GLU A 121 -19.70 -13.12 -24.59
N LEU A 122 -20.68 -12.92 -25.49
CA LEU A 122 -22.11 -12.89 -25.16
C LEU A 122 -22.72 -14.29 -25.34
N SER A 123 -23.48 -14.74 -24.34
CA SER A 123 -24.37 -15.89 -24.45
C SER A 123 -25.69 -15.58 -23.75
N GLY A 124 -26.78 -15.55 -24.50
CA GLY A 124 -28.06 -15.06 -24.01
C GLY A 124 -27.95 -13.63 -23.48
N THR A 125 -28.30 -13.42 -22.23
CA THR A 125 -28.21 -12.11 -21.54
C THR A 125 -26.97 -11.99 -20.67
N THR A 126 -25.99 -12.87 -20.83
CA THR A 126 -24.81 -12.96 -19.95
C THR A 126 -23.54 -12.79 -20.74
N CYS A 127 -22.62 -11.98 -20.18
CA CYS A 127 -21.29 -11.75 -20.72
C CYS A 127 -20.24 -12.56 -19.92
N TYR A 128 -19.34 -13.20 -20.63
CA TYR A 128 -18.26 -14.02 -20.07
C TYR A 128 -16.90 -13.50 -20.52
N LEU A 129 -15.97 -13.37 -19.60
CA LEU A 129 -14.57 -13.07 -19.89
C LEU A 129 -13.71 -14.29 -19.59
N PHE A 130 -13.04 -14.81 -20.61
CA PHE A 130 -12.01 -15.86 -20.47
C PHE A 130 -10.66 -15.20 -20.36
N SER A 131 -10.06 -15.17 -19.14
CA SER A 131 -8.81 -14.48 -18.90
C SER A 131 -7.64 -15.08 -19.70
N ARG A 132 -6.68 -14.22 -20.04
CA ARG A 132 -5.41 -14.66 -20.67
C ARG A 132 -4.28 -14.74 -19.65
N THR A 133 -4.47 -14.14 -18.49
CA THR A 133 -3.54 -14.14 -17.36
C THR A 133 -3.97 -15.13 -16.30
N SER A 134 -3.04 -15.58 -15.46
CA SER A 134 -3.30 -16.53 -14.38
C SER A 134 -3.17 -15.84 -13.03
N LEU A 135 -4.13 -16.08 -12.14
CA LEU A 135 -4.22 -15.57 -10.78
C LEU A 135 -4.55 -16.73 -9.83
N SER A 136 -4.30 -16.55 -8.52
CA SER A 136 -4.90 -17.40 -7.50
C SER A 136 -6.43 -17.23 -7.49
N TRP A 137 -7.16 -18.15 -6.89
CA TRP A 137 -8.62 -18.07 -6.88
C TRP A 137 -9.13 -16.78 -6.24
N HIS A 138 -8.55 -16.37 -5.11
CA HIS A 138 -8.93 -15.12 -4.41
C HIS A 138 -8.59 -13.87 -5.23
N GLU A 139 -7.40 -13.83 -5.82
CA GLU A 139 -7.03 -12.72 -6.72
C GLU A 139 -7.97 -12.65 -7.93
N ALA A 140 -8.36 -13.79 -8.49
CA ALA A 140 -9.29 -13.87 -9.63
C ALA A 140 -10.69 -13.42 -9.24
N ARG A 141 -11.20 -13.85 -8.07
CA ARG A 141 -12.47 -13.37 -7.50
C ARG A 141 -12.48 -11.85 -7.34
N ASP A 142 -11.43 -11.31 -6.72
CA ASP A 142 -11.32 -9.88 -6.44
C ASP A 142 -11.14 -9.07 -7.74
N TRP A 143 -10.44 -9.62 -8.72
CA TRP A 143 -10.33 -9.02 -10.04
C TRP A 143 -11.70 -8.93 -10.75
N CYS A 144 -12.47 -10.02 -10.78
CA CYS A 144 -13.84 -10.00 -11.34
C CYS A 144 -14.72 -8.99 -10.62
N ASN A 145 -14.71 -8.98 -9.28
CA ASN A 145 -15.49 -8.03 -8.47
C ASN A 145 -15.11 -6.58 -8.77
N GLY A 146 -13.84 -6.26 -8.95
CA GLY A 146 -13.36 -4.93 -9.35
C GLY A 146 -13.78 -4.50 -10.75
N HIS A 147 -14.28 -5.43 -11.57
CA HIS A 147 -14.76 -5.18 -12.94
C HIS A 147 -16.29 -5.38 -13.07
N GLU A 148 -17.05 -5.09 -12.00
CA GLU A 148 -18.52 -5.21 -11.94
C GLU A 148 -19.01 -6.59 -12.40
N SER A 149 -18.31 -7.63 -12.03
CA SER A 149 -18.58 -9.02 -12.41
C SER A 149 -18.26 -9.94 -11.24
N HIS A 150 -18.42 -11.22 -11.40
CA HIS A 150 -18.00 -12.24 -10.44
C HIS A 150 -17.37 -13.42 -11.16
N LEU A 151 -16.64 -14.30 -10.46
CA LEU A 151 -16.24 -15.57 -11.02
C LEU A 151 -17.47 -16.35 -11.49
N VAL A 152 -17.33 -17.05 -12.60
CA VAL A 152 -18.45 -17.71 -13.27
C VAL A 152 -19.20 -18.66 -12.36
N ILE A 153 -20.53 -18.56 -12.40
CA ILE A 153 -21.49 -19.46 -11.76
C ILE A 153 -22.21 -20.21 -12.87
N LEU A 154 -22.23 -21.53 -12.78
CA LEU A 154 -22.79 -22.39 -13.83
C LEU A 154 -24.02 -23.13 -13.28
N ASN A 155 -25.20 -22.61 -13.53
CA ASN A 155 -26.46 -23.14 -13.02
C ASN A 155 -27.19 -24.00 -14.04
N THR A 156 -27.09 -23.68 -15.35
CA THR A 156 -27.82 -24.37 -16.41
C THR A 156 -26.92 -25.17 -17.33
N ASP A 157 -27.46 -26.14 -18.04
CA ASP A 157 -26.69 -26.93 -19.00
C ASP A 157 -26.23 -26.07 -20.17
N GLU A 158 -26.98 -25.07 -20.57
CA GLU A 158 -26.61 -24.11 -21.62
C GLU A 158 -25.36 -23.28 -21.23
N GLU A 159 -25.30 -22.82 -19.97
CA GLU A 159 -24.13 -22.10 -19.45
C GLU A 159 -22.90 -23.02 -19.43
N TRP A 160 -23.07 -24.28 -18.99
CA TRP A 160 -22.02 -25.27 -19.00
C TRP A 160 -21.49 -25.54 -20.40
N ASP A 161 -22.40 -25.73 -21.37
CA ASP A 161 -22.03 -26.04 -22.76
C ASP A 161 -21.31 -24.86 -23.40
N PHE A 162 -21.80 -23.63 -23.19
CA PHE A 162 -21.13 -22.43 -23.68
C PHE A 162 -19.73 -22.26 -23.09
N VAL A 163 -19.60 -22.35 -21.76
CA VAL A 163 -18.31 -22.18 -21.08
C VAL A 163 -17.35 -23.28 -21.49
N ASN A 164 -17.78 -24.54 -21.54
CA ASN A 164 -16.94 -25.66 -21.96
C ASN A 164 -16.45 -25.53 -23.40
N HIS A 165 -17.29 -25.01 -24.31
CA HIS A 165 -16.89 -24.78 -25.70
C HIS A 165 -15.67 -23.84 -25.79
N HIS A 166 -15.62 -22.81 -24.93
CA HIS A 166 -14.55 -21.81 -24.92
C HIS A 166 -13.36 -22.21 -24.03
N ALA A 167 -13.60 -23.02 -22.98
CA ALA A 167 -12.60 -23.39 -21.98
C ALA A 167 -11.80 -24.65 -22.36
N THR A 168 -12.27 -25.46 -23.28
CA THR A 168 -11.62 -26.73 -23.65
C THR A 168 -10.13 -26.58 -23.96
N GLY A 169 -9.30 -27.45 -23.38
CA GLY A 169 -7.84 -27.45 -23.56
C GLY A 169 -7.11 -26.55 -22.55
N THR A 170 -7.82 -25.86 -21.67
CA THR A 170 -7.21 -24.95 -20.68
C THR A 170 -7.85 -25.16 -19.31
N PHE A 171 -7.14 -24.73 -18.25
CA PHE A 171 -7.61 -24.76 -16.88
C PHE A 171 -8.12 -23.37 -16.47
N TYR A 172 -9.34 -23.31 -15.92
CA TYR A 172 -9.95 -22.04 -15.53
C TYR A 172 -10.58 -22.14 -14.13
N TRP A 173 -10.27 -21.20 -13.25
CA TRP A 173 -11.01 -20.99 -12.02
C TRP A 173 -12.49 -20.66 -12.32
N VAL A 174 -13.37 -21.29 -11.56
CA VAL A 174 -14.82 -20.96 -11.51
C VAL A 174 -15.18 -20.44 -10.14
N GLY A 175 -16.36 -19.86 -10.00
CA GLY A 175 -16.81 -19.26 -8.73
C GLY A 175 -17.36 -20.27 -7.73
N LEU A 176 -16.73 -21.42 -7.56
CA LEU A 176 -17.18 -22.50 -6.67
C LEU A 176 -16.07 -22.83 -5.64
N THR A 177 -16.43 -22.87 -4.35
CA THR A 177 -15.49 -23.12 -3.25
C THR A 177 -16.22 -23.72 -2.06
N ASP A 178 -15.50 -24.44 -1.20
CA ASP A 178 -16.01 -24.90 0.11
C ASP A 178 -15.17 -24.35 1.30
N GLU A 179 -14.17 -23.49 1.02
CA GLU A 179 -13.25 -22.89 1.99
C GLU A 179 -13.97 -22.29 3.21
N ARG A 180 -15.12 -21.64 3.02
CA ARG A 180 -15.81 -20.92 4.09
C ARG A 180 -16.59 -21.82 5.06
N THR A 181 -17.20 -22.88 4.55
CA THR A 181 -18.17 -23.68 5.30
C THR A 181 -17.88 -25.17 5.30
N GLY A 182 -16.88 -25.61 4.54
CA GLY A 182 -16.64 -27.04 4.27
C GLY A 182 -17.74 -27.66 3.39
N LYS A 183 -18.55 -26.81 2.72
CA LYS A 183 -19.59 -27.23 1.77
C LYS A 183 -19.47 -26.41 0.50
N TRP A 184 -19.51 -27.04 -0.62
CA TRP A 184 -19.44 -26.38 -1.93
C TRP A 184 -20.54 -25.36 -2.12
N GLU A 185 -20.16 -24.12 -2.36
CA GLU A 185 -21.05 -22.99 -2.63
C GLU A 185 -20.44 -22.08 -3.70
N TRP A 186 -21.33 -21.42 -4.44
CA TRP A 186 -20.93 -20.42 -5.41
C TRP A 186 -20.51 -19.10 -4.74
N VAL A 187 -19.75 -18.27 -5.44
CA VAL A 187 -19.28 -16.96 -4.94
C VAL A 187 -20.39 -16.02 -4.48
N ASN A 188 -21.63 -16.24 -4.94
CA ASN A 188 -22.83 -15.54 -4.49
C ASN A 188 -23.47 -16.20 -3.24
N GLN A 189 -22.77 -17.15 -2.60
CA GLN A 189 -23.21 -17.91 -1.42
C GLN A 189 -24.41 -18.83 -1.65
N THR A 190 -24.82 -19.07 -2.90
CA THR A 190 -25.82 -20.10 -3.18
C THR A 190 -25.18 -21.49 -3.05
N PRO A 191 -25.86 -22.44 -2.34
CA PRO A 191 -25.35 -23.81 -2.20
C PRO A 191 -25.21 -24.49 -3.57
N TYR A 192 -24.09 -25.19 -3.76
CA TYR A 192 -23.91 -26.05 -4.93
C TYR A 192 -24.55 -27.41 -4.69
N VAL A 193 -25.44 -27.79 -5.60
CA VAL A 193 -26.01 -29.16 -5.58
C VAL A 193 -25.05 -30.11 -6.30
N MET A 194 -24.46 -31.03 -5.55
CA MET A 194 -23.43 -31.93 -6.07
C MET A 194 -23.91 -32.73 -7.28
N ASN A 195 -23.34 -32.45 -8.43
CA ASN A 195 -23.53 -33.20 -9.65
C ASN A 195 -22.23 -33.92 -10.05
N ARG A 196 -22.10 -35.19 -9.69
CA ARG A 196 -20.92 -36.02 -9.92
C ARG A 196 -20.51 -36.11 -11.41
N ARG A 197 -21.45 -35.90 -12.34
CA ARG A 197 -21.14 -35.92 -13.79
C ARG A 197 -20.33 -34.71 -14.23
N ARG A 198 -20.42 -33.58 -13.48
CA ARG A 198 -19.69 -32.36 -13.73
C ARG A 198 -18.27 -32.38 -13.14
N TRP A 199 -17.97 -33.36 -12.26
CA TRP A 199 -16.67 -33.54 -11.65
C TRP A 199 -15.87 -34.66 -12.34
N LYS A 200 -14.56 -34.56 -12.30
CA LYS A 200 -13.68 -35.65 -12.71
C LYS A 200 -13.91 -36.88 -11.82
N PRO A 201 -13.70 -38.10 -12.31
CA PRO A 201 -13.80 -39.29 -11.49
C PRO A 201 -12.87 -39.20 -10.27
N GLY A 202 -13.43 -39.41 -9.08
CA GLY A 202 -12.69 -39.31 -7.82
C GLY A 202 -12.75 -37.92 -7.17
N GLN A 203 -13.18 -36.89 -7.89
CA GLN A 203 -13.20 -35.50 -7.39
C GLN A 203 -14.61 -35.11 -6.87
N PRO A 204 -14.70 -34.12 -5.94
CA PRO A 204 -13.60 -33.49 -5.22
C PRO A 204 -13.00 -34.47 -4.20
N ASP A 205 -11.67 -34.38 -3.94
CA ASP A 205 -10.96 -35.27 -3.02
C ASP A 205 -10.24 -34.55 -1.87
N SER A 206 -10.28 -33.21 -1.84
CA SER A 206 -9.72 -32.36 -0.78
C SER A 206 -8.27 -32.75 -0.43
N TRP A 207 -7.44 -32.94 -1.46
CA TRP A 207 -6.08 -33.44 -1.28
C TRP A 207 -5.17 -32.45 -0.53
N THR A 208 -4.45 -32.95 0.47
CA THR A 208 -3.57 -32.13 1.32
C THR A 208 -2.08 -32.23 0.96
N GLY A 209 -1.71 -33.16 0.06
CA GLY A 209 -0.31 -33.44 -0.29
C GLY A 209 0.29 -32.54 -1.39
N HIS A 210 -0.34 -31.42 -1.74
CA HIS A 210 0.04 -30.53 -2.86
C HIS A 210 1.33 -29.73 -2.63
N GLY A 211 1.86 -29.62 -1.38
CA GLY A 211 3.10 -28.89 -1.09
C GLY A 211 2.99 -27.34 -1.16
N LEU A 212 1.79 -26.77 -1.21
CA LEU A 212 1.54 -25.35 -1.36
C LEU A 212 1.26 -24.61 -0.02
N GLY A 213 1.43 -25.30 1.12
CA GLY A 213 1.19 -24.74 2.44
C GLY A 213 0.16 -25.54 3.23
N GLN A 214 -0.48 -24.89 4.20
CA GLN A 214 -1.56 -25.48 5.00
C GLN A 214 -2.89 -25.38 4.26
N GLY A 215 -3.78 -26.35 4.50
CA GLY A 215 -5.09 -26.45 3.88
C GLY A 215 -5.17 -27.62 2.90
N ASP A 216 -6.30 -27.75 2.29
CA ASP A 216 -6.62 -28.72 1.27
C ASP A 216 -7.05 -28.04 -0.04
N GLU A 217 -7.74 -28.74 -0.91
CA GLU A 217 -8.16 -28.22 -2.21
C GLU A 217 -9.58 -27.69 -2.14
N ASP A 218 -9.73 -26.45 -1.64
CA ASP A 218 -11.02 -25.81 -1.38
C ASP A 218 -11.60 -25.03 -2.58
N CYS A 219 -10.90 -24.94 -3.72
CA CYS A 219 -11.33 -24.14 -4.85
C CYS A 219 -11.52 -24.97 -6.10
N ALA A 220 -12.65 -24.80 -6.78
CA ALA A 220 -12.94 -25.57 -7.97
C ALA A 220 -12.49 -24.86 -9.25
N HIS A 221 -11.98 -25.64 -10.18
CA HIS A 221 -11.62 -25.19 -11.52
C HIS A 221 -12.18 -26.12 -12.60
N LEU A 222 -12.40 -25.60 -13.80
CA LEU A 222 -12.61 -26.41 -14.99
C LEU A 222 -11.28 -26.97 -15.45
N HIS A 223 -11.20 -28.28 -15.53
CA HIS A 223 -10.11 -29.01 -16.17
C HIS A 223 -10.21 -28.90 -17.69
N SER A 224 -9.15 -29.21 -18.42
CA SER A 224 -9.07 -29.12 -19.88
C SER A 224 -10.13 -29.96 -20.63
N ASP A 225 -10.77 -30.89 -19.96
CA ASP A 225 -11.86 -31.73 -20.50
C ASP A 225 -13.27 -31.20 -20.13
N GLY A 226 -13.35 -29.99 -19.54
CA GLY A 226 -14.60 -29.33 -19.18
C GLY A 226 -15.25 -29.85 -17.89
N ARG A 227 -14.57 -30.69 -17.12
CA ARG A 227 -15.05 -31.18 -15.83
C ARG A 227 -14.39 -30.46 -14.66
N LEU A 228 -15.10 -30.37 -13.54
CA LEU A 228 -14.58 -29.79 -12.33
C LEU A 228 -13.52 -30.68 -11.67
N ASN A 229 -12.56 -30.02 -11.07
CA ASN A 229 -11.61 -30.57 -10.13
C ASN A 229 -11.40 -29.54 -9.02
N ASP A 230 -11.20 -29.98 -7.78
CA ASP A 230 -10.75 -29.12 -6.70
C ASP A 230 -9.23 -28.95 -6.76
N LEU A 231 -8.75 -27.83 -6.23
CA LEU A 231 -7.34 -27.49 -6.22
C LEU A 231 -7.08 -26.47 -5.12
N HIS A 232 -5.85 -26.49 -4.59
CA HIS A 232 -5.46 -25.49 -3.59
C HIS A 232 -5.62 -24.05 -4.15
N CYS A 233 -6.34 -23.19 -3.41
CA CYS A 233 -6.77 -21.86 -3.87
C CYS A 233 -5.62 -20.91 -4.25
N SER A 234 -4.39 -21.14 -3.75
CA SER A 234 -3.20 -20.36 -4.13
C SER A 234 -2.62 -20.70 -5.50
N THR A 235 -3.06 -21.78 -6.12
CA THR A 235 -2.61 -22.17 -7.47
C THR A 235 -2.99 -21.08 -8.48
N ARG A 236 -2.11 -20.80 -9.42
CA ARG A 236 -2.34 -19.74 -10.43
C ARG A 236 -2.90 -20.36 -11.71
N LEU A 237 -4.18 -20.14 -11.95
CA LEU A 237 -4.87 -20.54 -13.17
C LEU A 237 -5.48 -19.34 -13.88
N ARG A 238 -5.84 -19.52 -15.17
CA ARG A 238 -6.77 -18.61 -15.84
C ARG A 238 -8.10 -18.66 -15.13
N TYR A 239 -8.96 -17.68 -15.34
CA TYR A 239 -10.23 -17.56 -14.65
C TYR A 239 -11.33 -17.05 -15.60
N ILE A 240 -12.57 -17.32 -15.26
CA ILE A 240 -13.73 -16.89 -16.04
C ILE A 240 -14.55 -15.95 -15.18
N CYS A 241 -14.75 -14.71 -15.64
CA CYS A 241 -15.69 -13.77 -15.04
C CYS A 241 -17.04 -13.79 -15.80
N GLN A 242 -18.10 -13.50 -15.07
CA GLN A 242 -19.49 -13.46 -15.57
C GLN A 242 -20.17 -12.20 -15.08
N ARG A 243 -20.96 -11.56 -15.94
CA ARG A 243 -21.84 -10.43 -15.62
C ARG A 243 -23.04 -10.41 -16.54
N HIS A 244 -24.12 -9.75 -16.14
CA HIS A 244 -25.25 -9.50 -17.05
C HIS A 244 -24.84 -8.53 -18.16
N SER A 245 -25.39 -8.76 -19.35
CA SER A 245 -25.29 -7.82 -20.47
C SER A 245 -26.01 -6.52 -20.13
N GLN A 246 -25.46 -5.40 -20.62
CA GLN A 246 -26.05 -4.09 -20.40
C GLN A 246 -27.05 -3.81 -21.54
N HIS A 247 -28.28 -3.46 -21.18
CA HIS A 247 -29.23 -2.87 -22.12
C HIS A 247 -28.91 -1.37 -22.22
N SER A 248 -28.51 -0.92 -23.38
CA SER A 248 -28.30 0.50 -23.70
C SER A 248 -29.62 1.17 -24.14
#